data_58389c5eef3c9b3930a6e33ed980eb87
#
_entry.id   58389c5eef3c9b3930a6e33ed980eb87
#
_cell.length_a   1.000
_cell.length_b   1.000
_cell.length_c   1.000
_cell.angle_alpha   90.00
_cell.angle_beta   90.00
_cell.angle_gamma   90.00
#
_symmetry.space_group_name_H-M   'P 1'
#
loop_
_entity.id
_entity.type
_entity.pdbx_description
1 polymer ?
#
loop_
_entity_poly.entity_id
_entity_poly.type
_entity_poly.pdbx_seq_one_letter_code
_entity_poly.pdbx_strand_id
1 'polypeptide(L)'
;MSSEKRSKFELPSNTFCALPWMHLSSRPDGSMRTCCTSNASSVQDPDSNKKIGGGQVGVVKREDGVPANFNTTTLEEAWNSSYMRNVRKMMLRGEKPAPCLKCYKEEDAGHYSKRNWETEYWLNRYSLDDMIGETKEDGSIPVKIRYIDLRLGSKCQLA
;
A
#
# COMPACT_ATOMS: atom_id res chain seq x y z
N MET A 1 -26.66 14.56 -3.46
CA MET A 1 -26.82 13.08 -3.44
C MET A 1 -25.48 12.49 -3.87
N SER A 2 -24.66 12.11 -2.88
CA SER A 2 -23.39 11.40 -3.17
C SER A 2 -23.75 9.99 -3.62
N SER A 3 -23.48 9.67 -4.89
CA SER A 3 -23.58 8.31 -5.37
C SER A 3 -22.41 7.53 -4.73
N GLU A 4 -22.68 6.91 -3.60
CA GLU A 4 -21.83 5.81 -3.12
C GLU A 4 -21.83 4.74 -4.20
N LYS A 5 -20.81 4.77 -5.06
CA LYS A 5 -20.44 3.58 -5.84
C LYS A 5 -19.91 2.56 -4.84
N ARG A 6 -20.82 1.83 -4.20
CA ARG A 6 -20.45 0.64 -3.42
C ARG A 6 -19.69 -0.28 -4.35
N SER A 7 -18.52 -0.72 -3.90
CA SER A 7 -17.79 -1.78 -4.58
C SER A 7 -18.76 -2.96 -4.81
N LYS A 8 -18.76 -3.51 -6.02
CA LYS A 8 -19.55 -4.74 -6.34
C LYS A 8 -19.02 -5.97 -5.61
N PHE A 9 -17.92 -5.83 -4.88
CA PHE A 9 -17.27 -6.88 -4.11
C PHE A 9 -17.53 -6.68 -2.62
N GLU A 10 -17.76 -7.77 -1.92
CA GLU A 10 -17.77 -7.78 -0.47
C GLU A 10 -16.32 -7.71 0.03
N LEU A 11 -15.93 -6.56 0.58
CA LEU A 11 -14.58 -6.31 1.06
C LEU A 11 -14.45 -6.62 2.54
N PRO A 12 -13.24 -7.01 3.01
CA PRO A 12 -13.00 -7.30 4.43
C PRO A 12 -13.26 -6.07 5.32
N SER A 13 -13.04 -4.88 4.76
CA SER A 13 -13.31 -3.59 5.41
C SER A 13 -13.45 -2.48 4.37
N ASN A 14 -13.95 -1.32 4.80
CA ASN A 14 -14.05 -0.13 3.97
C ASN A 14 -12.68 0.55 3.70
N THR A 15 -11.62 0.14 4.39
CA THR A 15 -10.25 0.64 4.17
C THR A 15 -9.37 -0.30 3.36
N PHE A 16 -9.88 -1.45 2.97
CA PHE A 16 -9.15 -2.47 2.25
C PHE A 16 -8.60 -1.97 0.90
N CYS A 17 -7.36 -2.37 0.60
CA CYS A 17 -6.72 -2.22 -0.70
C CYS A 17 -6.01 -3.52 -1.07
N ALA A 18 -6.17 -3.99 -2.30
CA ALA A 18 -5.54 -5.23 -2.77
C ALA A 18 -4.00 -5.17 -2.81
N LEU A 19 -3.42 -3.99 -3.04
CA LEU A 19 -1.99 -3.85 -3.31
C LEU A 19 -1.05 -4.40 -2.23
N PRO A 20 -1.28 -4.23 -0.92
CA PRO A 20 -0.40 -4.80 0.11
C PRO A 20 -0.27 -6.33 0.09
N TRP A 21 -1.15 -7.03 -0.62
CA TRP A 21 -1.13 -8.49 -0.77
C TRP A 21 -0.51 -8.99 -2.07
N MET A 22 -0.17 -8.09 -3.01
CA MET A 22 0.27 -8.53 -4.34
C MET A 22 1.29 -7.62 -5.02
N HIS A 23 1.63 -6.49 -4.42
CA HIS A 23 2.38 -5.43 -5.08
C HIS A 23 3.46 -4.81 -4.20
N LEU A 24 4.57 -4.48 -4.83
CA LEU A 24 5.57 -3.54 -4.34
C LEU A 24 5.93 -2.57 -5.46
N SER A 25 6.34 -1.37 -5.10
CA SER A 25 6.92 -0.43 -6.05
C SER A 25 8.31 0.03 -5.63
N SER A 26 9.11 0.46 -6.59
CA SER A 26 10.40 1.08 -6.34
C SER A 26 10.41 2.56 -6.67
N ARG A 27 11.38 3.26 -6.11
CA ARG A 27 11.80 4.59 -6.54
C ARG A 27 13.17 4.50 -7.24
N PRO A 28 13.59 5.55 -7.99
CA PRO A 28 14.89 5.57 -8.64
C PRO A 28 16.09 5.41 -7.69
N ASP A 29 15.94 5.75 -6.42
CA ASP A 29 16.94 5.52 -5.37
C ASP A 29 16.95 4.08 -4.82
N GLY A 30 16.11 3.20 -5.37
CA GLY A 30 15.95 1.82 -4.95
C GLY A 30 15.04 1.60 -3.75
N SER A 31 14.50 2.66 -3.13
CA SER A 31 13.60 2.50 -1.97
C SER A 31 12.33 1.73 -2.34
N MET A 32 11.94 0.80 -1.47
CA MET A 32 10.72 -0.01 -1.64
C MET A 32 9.51 0.69 -1.04
N ARG A 33 8.36 0.57 -1.71
CA ARG A 33 7.10 1.18 -1.29
C ARG A 33 5.94 0.22 -1.39
N THR A 34 4.92 0.42 -0.57
CA THR A 34 3.65 -0.35 -0.65
C THR A 34 2.93 -0.15 -1.97
N CYS A 35 3.00 1.05 -2.53
CA CYS A 35 2.53 1.38 -3.89
C CYS A 35 3.13 2.70 -4.38
N CYS A 36 2.98 2.99 -5.67
CA CYS A 36 3.55 4.19 -6.29
C CYS A 36 2.96 5.50 -5.76
N THR A 37 1.76 5.48 -5.19
CA THR A 37 1.10 6.65 -4.59
C THR A 37 1.22 6.71 -3.07
N SER A 38 1.88 5.72 -2.44
CA SER A 38 2.13 5.77 -1.00
C SER A 38 2.88 7.05 -0.65
N ASN A 39 2.48 7.66 0.46
CA ASN A 39 2.86 9.02 0.78
C ASN A 39 4.37 9.27 0.70
N ALA A 40 4.71 10.16 -0.21
CA ALA A 40 6.07 10.70 -0.35
C ALA A 40 6.26 11.99 0.47
N SER A 41 5.19 12.65 0.86
CA SER A 41 5.20 13.92 1.59
C SER A 41 4.67 13.76 3.01
N SER A 42 5.01 14.69 3.87
CA SER A 42 4.45 14.78 5.21
C SER A 42 2.92 14.72 5.16
N VAL A 43 2.35 13.78 5.90
CA VAL A 43 0.92 13.69 6.11
C VAL A 43 0.62 14.31 7.45
N GLN A 44 -0.40 15.15 7.50
CA GLN A 44 -0.94 15.62 8.74
C GLN A 44 -1.75 14.49 9.38
N ASP A 45 -1.37 14.11 10.59
CA ASP A 45 -2.16 13.18 11.38
C ASP A 45 -3.54 13.81 11.64
N PRO A 46 -4.64 13.17 11.24
CA PRO A 46 -5.96 13.72 11.43
C PRO A 46 -6.32 13.92 12.91
N ASP A 47 -5.75 13.12 13.80
CA ASP A 47 -6.10 13.15 15.22
C ASP A 47 -5.21 14.11 16.03
N SER A 48 -3.97 14.34 15.64
CA SER A 48 -3.00 15.14 16.41
C SER A 48 -2.55 16.43 15.73
N ASN A 49 -2.97 16.67 14.50
CA ASN A 49 -2.54 17.80 13.66
C ASN A 49 -1.01 17.88 13.47
N LYS A 50 -0.26 16.86 13.87
CA LYS A 50 1.18 16.78 13.69
C LYS A 50 1.51 16.28 12.30
N LYS A 51 2.57 16.84 11.71
CA LYS A 51 3.12 16.27 10.46
C LYS A 51 3.80 14.95 10.79
N ILE A 52 3.23 13.85 10.28
CA ILE A 52 3.88 12.54 10.31
C ILE A 52 4.93 12.54 9.20
N GLY A 53 6.18 12.49 9.57
CA GLY A 53 7.40 12.28 8.80
C GLY A 53 7.39 12.72 7.33
N GLY A 54 8.31 13.57 6.95
CA GLY A 54 8.51 13.90 5.54
C GLY A 54 9.06 12.71 4.75
N GLY A 55 8.57 12.51 3.54
CA GLY A 55 9.20 11.69 2.49
C GLY A 55 9.32 10.18 2.70
N GLN A 56 9.30 9.70 3.94
CA GLN A 56 9.60 8.30 4.27
C GLN A 56 8.43 7.48 4.80
N VAL A 57 7.27 8.09 5.03
CA VAL A 57 6.08 7.36 5.54
C VAL A 57 5.66 6.22 4.60
N GLY A 58 5.77 6.44 3.30
CA GLY A 58 5.46 5.44 2.27
C GLY A 58 6.59 4.48 1.95
N VAL A 59 7.76 4.62 2.56
CA VAL A 59 8.88 3.71 2.37
C VAL A 59 8.72 2.52 3.32
N VAL A 60 8.75 1.32 2.76
CA VAL A 60 8.74 0.08 3.56
C VAL A 60 9.98 0.06 4.47
N LYS A 61 9.79 -0.33 5.72
CA LYS A 61 10.87 -0.45 6.69
C LYS A 61 11.12 -1.91 7.01
N ARG A 62 12.39 -2.25 7.19
CA ARG A 62 12.84 -3.55 7.71
C ARG A 62 12.48 -3.69 9.18
N GLU A 63 12.69 -4.87 9.76
CA GLU A 63 12.46 -5.12 11.20
C GLU A 63 13.31 -4.21 12.10
N ASP A 64 14.51 -3.82 11.67
CA ASP A 64 15.40 -2.89 12.38
C ASP A 64 15.01 -1.40 12.22
N GLY A 65 13.90 -1.11 11.53
CA GLY A 65 13.43 0.25 11.25
C GLY A 65 14.16 0.97 10.11
N VAL A 66 15.16 0.35 9.51
CA VAL A 66 15.89 0.91 8.37
C VAL A 66 15.01 0.86 7.11
N PRO A 67 15.00 1.91 6.28
CA PRO A 67 14.26 1.89 5.00
C PRO A 67 14.70 0.72 4.11
N ALA A 68 13.74 -0.03 3.61
CA ALA A 68 14.00 -1.13 2.68
C ALA A 68 14.40 -0.59 1.31
N ASN A 69 15.44 -1.20 0.73
CA ASN A 69 15.97 -0.83 -0.57
C ASN A 69 16.30 -2.10 -1.36
N PHE A 70 15.98 -2.13 -2.65
CA PHE A 70 16.21 -3.28 -3.53
C PHE A 70 17.69 -3.70 -3.62
N ASN A 71 18.64 -2.81 -3.31
CA ASN A 71 20.06 -3.13 -3.31
C ASN A 71 20.54 -3.83 -2.02
N THR A 72 19.78 -3.73 -0.93
CA THR A 72 20.23 -4.15 0.42
C THR A 72 19.24 -4.99 1.19
N THR A 73 18.02 -5.14 0.68
CA THR A 73 16.91 -5.83 1.37
C THR A 73 16.32 -6.87 0.43
N THR A 74 16.15 -8.09 0.91
CA THR A 74 15.45 -9.12 0.13
C THR A 74 13.96 -8.83 0.02
N LEU A 75 13.31 -9.42 -0.99
CA LEU A 75 11.84 -9.28 -1.13
C LEU A 75 11.10 -9.86 0.07
N GLU A 76 11.55 -10.99 0.62
CA GLU A 76 10.97 -11.62 1.79
C GLU A 76 11.04 -10.72 3.03
N GLU A 77 12.20 -10.13 3.28
CA GLU A 77 12.40 -9.20 4.40
C GLU A 77 11.47 -7.98 4.30
N ALA A 78 11.37 -7.39 3.11
CA ALA A 78 10.47 -6.26 2.89
C ALA A 78 9.00 -6.67 2.97
N TRP A 79 8.63 -7.78 2.32
CA TRP A 79 7.27 -8.26 2.17
C TRP A 79 6.60 -8.61 3.51
N ASN A 80 7.35 -9.20 4.42
CA ASN A 80 6.87 -9.61 5.73
C ASN A 80 7.49 -8.82 6.89
N SER A 81 8.06 -7.66 6.61
CA SER A 81 8.49 -6.75 7.68
C SER A 81 7.30 -6.34 8.56
N SER A 82 7.58 -5.95 9.81
CA SER A 82 6.56 -5.44 10.73
C SER A 82 5.77 -4.28 10.13
N TYR A 83 6.41 -3.45 9.31
CA TYR A 83 5.76 -2.38 8.56
C TYR A 83 4.65 -2.92 7.64
N MET A 84 4.96 -3.88 6.75
CA MET A 84 3.99 -4.42 5.80
C MET A 84 2.91 -5.27 6.49
N ARG A 85 3.29 -6.05 7.49
CA ARG A 85 2.33 -6.81 8.31
C ARG A 85 1.33 -5.88 9.00
N ASN A 86 1.81 -4.76 9.53
CA ASN A 86 0.94 -3.77 10.19
C ASN A 86 -0.02 -3.11 9.20
N VAL A 87 0.44 -2.74 8.00
CA VAL A 87 -0.43 -2.20 6.93
C VAL A 87 -1.57 -3.15 6.62
N ARG A 88 -1.29 -4.45 6.44
CA ARG A 88 -2.31 -5.46 6.17
C ARG A 88 -3.29 -5.61 7.33
N LYS A 89 -2.80 -5.73 8.56
CA LYS A 89 -3.65 -5.84 9.76
C LYS A 89 -4.58 -4.64 9.93
N MET A 90 -4.06 -3.43 9.76
CA MET A 90 -4.87 -2.20 9.84
C MET A 90 -5.98 -2.22 8.81
N MET A 91 -5.68 -2.55 7.56
CA MET A 91 -6.68 -2.61 6.50
C MET A 91 -7.77 -3.67 6.77
N LEU A 92 -7.40 -4.83 7.31
CA LEU A 92 -8.39 -5.87 7.67
C LEU A 92 -9.29 -5.45 8.84
N ARG A 93 -8.81 -4.58 9.73
CA ARG A 93 -9.57 -4.06 10.87
C ARG A 93 -10.40 -2.80 10.55
N GLY A 94 -10.32 -2.28 9.34
CA GLY A 94 -10.97 -1.02 8.97
C GLY A 94 -10.22 0.23 9.41
N GLU A 95 -8.96 0.10 9.78
CA GLU A 95 -8.09 1.23 10.12
C GLU A 95 -7.40 1.78 8.85
N LYS A 96 -7.02 3.06 8.88
CA LYS A 96 -6.37 3.75 7.75
C LYS A 96 -4.85 3.80 7.96
N PRO A 97 -4.03 2.97 7.28
CA PRO A 97 -2.58 3.04 7.40
C PRO A 97 -2.01 4.38 6.92
N ALA A 98 -1.05 4.94 7.65
CA ALA A 98 -0.44 6.23 7.33
C ALA A 98 0.12 6.34 5.89
N PRO A 99 0.80 5.33 5.32
CA PRO A 99 1.27 5.39 3.94
C PRO A 99 0.15 5.49 2.89
N CYS A 100 -1.09 5.17 3.25
CA CYS A 100 -2.23 5.09 2.34
C CYS A 100 -3.19 6.29 2.46
N LEU A 101 -2.93 7.26 3.32
CA LEU A 101 -3.84 8.38 3.63
C LEU A 101 -4.20 9.23 2.41
N LYS A 102 -3.35 9.27 1.37
CA LYS A 102 -3.67 10.00 0.13
C LYS A 102 -4.99 9.50 -0.49
N CYS A 103 -5.12 8.19 -0.65
CA CYS A 103 -6.33 7.60 -1.24
C CYS A 103 -7.58 7.88 -0.40
N TYR A 104 -7.48 7.75 0.91
CA TYR A 104 -8.63 8.03 1.79
C TYR A 104 -9.05 9.51 1.75
N LYS A 105 -8.08 10.44 1.68
CA LYS A 105 -8.39 11.87 1.51
C LYS A 105 -9.07 12.18 0.17
N GLU A 106 -8.63 11.53 -0.90
CA GLU A 106 -9.27 11.64 -2.22
C GLU A 106 -10.72 11.14 -2.15
N GLU A 107 -10.96 10.03 -1.46
CA GLU A 107 -12.30 9.45 -1.28
C GLU A 107 -13.20 10.32 -0.41
N ASP A 108 -12.67 10.86 0.69
CA ASP A 108 -13.38 11.81 1.56
C ASP A 108 -13.79 13.09 0.81
N ALA A 109 -13.01 13.46 -0.22
CA ALA A 109 -13.33 14.57 -1.14
C ALA A 109 -14.25 14.16 -2.30
N GLY A 110 -14.75 12.93 -2.33
CA GLY A 110 -15.67 12.41 -3.35
C GLY A 110 -15.00 11.91 -4.62
N HIS A 111 -13.68 11.73 -4.63
CA HIS A 111 -12.94 11.21 -5.78
C HIS A 111 -12.80 9.68 -5.74
N TYR A 112 -12.72 9.08 -6.91
CA TYR A 112 -12.41 7.66 -7.06
C TYR A 112 -10.88 7.47 -7.02
N SER A 113 -10.39 6.92 -5.91
CA SER A 113 -8.97 6.81 -5.62
C SER A 113 -8.28 5.66 -6.36
N LYS A 114 -6.94 5.69 -6.38
CA LYS A 114 -6.14 4.56 -6.86
C LYS A 114 -6.46 3.26 -6.10
N ARG A 115 -6.70 3.32 -4.80
CA ARG A 115 -7.11 2.18 -3.97
C ARG A 115 -8.37 1.49 -4.52
N ASN A 116 -9.38 2.28 -4.83
CA ASN A 116 -10.64 1.76 -5.36
C ASN A 116 -10.44 1.11 -6.73
N TRP A 117 -9.70 1.81 -7.61
CA TRP A 117 -9.39 1.32 -8.96
C TRP A 117 -8.60 0.01 -8.94
N GLU A 118 -7.52 -0.06 -8.18
CA GLU A 118 -6.67 -1.26 -8.07
C GLU A 118 -7.43 -2.43 -7.43
N THR A 119 -8.18 -2.17 -6.37
CA THR A 119 -8.96 -3.21 -5.71
C THR A 119 -9.99 -3.81 -6.65
N GLU A 120 -10.74 -2.98 -7.37
CA GLU A 120 -11.72 -3.45 -8.36
C GLU A 120 -11.03 -4.21 -9.51
N TYR A 121 -9.93 -3.67 -10.05
CA TYR A 121 -9.17 -4.30 -11.13
C TYR A 121 -8.69 -5.70 -10.76
N TRP A 122 -8.13 -5.87 -9.57
CA TRP A 122 -7.55 -7.13 -9.15
C TRP A 122 -8.60 -8.15 -8.69
N LEU A 123 -9.69 -7.72 -8.04
CA LEU A 123 -10.79 -8.61 -7.66
C LEU A 123 -11.62 -9.09 -8.86
N ASN A 124 -11.53 -8.45 -10.01
CA ASN A 124 -12.07 -9.00 -11.25
C ASN A 124 -11.22 -10.16 -11.81
N ARG A 125 -10.00 -10.38 -11.32
CA ARG A 125 -9.03 -11.39 -11.81
C ARG A 125 -8.73 -12.47 -10.81
N TYR A 126 -8.81 -12.16 -9.55
CA TYR A 126 -8.52 -13.07 -8.44
C TYR A 126 -9.62 -12.95 -7.39
N SER A 127 -10.02 -14.07 -6.79
CA SER A 127 -10.95 -14.03 -5.66
C SER A 127 -10.28 -13.35 -4.45
N LEU A 128 -11.10 -12.80 -3.57
CA LEU A 128 -10.60 -12.23 -2.32
C LEU A 128 -9.85 -13.28 -1.50
N ASP A 129 -10.36 -14.52 -1.48
CA ASP A 129 -9.75 -15.64 -0.75
C ASP A 129 -8.38 -16.01 -1.33
N ASP A 130 -8.22 -16.05 -2.65
CA ASP A 130 -6.91 -16.25 -3.31
C ASP A 130 -5.89 -15.16 -2.94
N MET A 131 -6.37 -13.98 -2.60
CA MET A 131 -5.55 -12.81 -2.32
C MET A 131 -5.13 -12.75 -0.86
N ILE A 132 -6.07 -12.93 0.06
CA ILE A 132 -5.86 -12.71 1.49
C ILE A 132 -5.99 -13.97 2.35
N GLY A 133 -6.50 -15.09 1.81
CA GLY A 133 -6.82 -16.29 2.58
C GLY A 133 -5.63 -16.93 3.30
N GLU A 134 -4.40 -16.70 2.82
CA GLU A 134 -3.17 -17.18 3.47
C GLU A 134 -2.59 -16.17 4.47
N THR A 135 -3.28 -15.05 4.75
CA THR A 135 -2.81 -14.05 5.71
C THR A 135 -2.88 -14.62 7.13
N LYS A 136 -1.74 -14.68 7.79
CA LYS A 136 -1.67 -15.13 9.19
C LYS A 136 -2.14 -14.02 10.14
N GLU A 137 -2.38 -14.40 11.39
CA GLU A 137 -2.83 -13.48 12.44
C GLU A 137 -1.85 -12.29 12.66
N ASP A 138 -0.55 -12.53 12.48
CA ASP A 138 0.46 -11.49 12.57
C ASP A 138 0.55 -10.57 11.33
N GLY A 139 -0.25 -10.83 10.29
CA GLY A 139 -0.27 -10.09 9.02
C GLY A 139 0.75 -10.56 7.99
N SER A 140 1.51 -11.64 8.28
CA SER A 140 2.43 -12.23 7.31
C SER A 140 1.67 -13.06 6.27
N ILE A 141 2.24 -13.14 5.07
CA ILE A 141 1.73 -13.95 3.95
C ILE A 141 2.89 -14.52 3.14
N PRO A 142 2.68 -15.62 2.40
CA PRO A 142 3.66 -16.05 1.39
C PRO A 142 3.99 -14.95 0.39
N VAL A 143 5.22 -14.93 -0.10
CA VAL A 143 5.63 -13.96 -1.14
C VAL A 143 4.98 -14.34 -2.47
N LYS A 144 3.93 -13.61 -2.85
CA LYS A 144 3.20 -13.80 -4.11
C LYS A 144 3.01 -12.45 -4.81
N ILE A 145 4.10 -11.85 -5.26
CA ILE A 145 4.05 -10.57 -5.97
C ILE A 145 3.50 -10.84 -7.38
N ARG A 146 2.38 -10.23 -7.71
CA ARG A 146 1.71 -10.37 -9.02
C ARG A 146 1.91 -9.16 -9.91
N TYR A 147 2.28 -8.04 -9.30
CA TYR A 147 2.51 -6.78 -9.96
C TYR A 147 3.60 -5.99 -9.25
N ILE A 148 4.54 -5.47 -10.01
CA ILE A 148 5.61 -4.62 -9.49
C ILE A 148 5.76 -3.38 -10.37
N ASP A 149 5.85 -2.22 -9.75
CA ASP A 149 6.12 -0.95 -10.43
C ASP A 149 7.58 -0.58 -10.18
N LEU A 150 8.42 -0.79 -11.18
CA LEU A 150 9.85 -0.54 -11.11
C LEU A 150 10.19 0.81 -11.75
N ARG A 151 10.70 1.72 -10.95
CA ARG A 151 11.27 2.99 -11.40
C ARG A 151 12.79 2.90 -11.30
N LEU A 152 13.43 2.50 -12.39
CA LEU A 152 14.86 2.18 -12.44
C LEU A 152 15.76 3.39 -12.63
N GLY A 153 15.20 4.55 -12.93
CA GLY A 153 15.96 5.79 -13.13
C GLY A 153 15.09 7.03 -13.17
N SER A 154 15.74 8.17 -13.06
CA SER A 154 15.11 9.49 -13.19
C SER A 154 15.27 10.11 -14.58
N LYS A 155 16.05 9.47 -15.47
CA LYS A 155 16.25 9.94 -16.85
C LYS A 155 15.28 9.27 -17.78
N CYS A 156 14.53 10.07 -18.54
CA CYS A 156 13.72 9.59 -19.66
C CYS A 156 14.60 9.56 -20.90
N GLN A 157 14.61 8.44 -21.64
CA GLN A 157 15.32 8.32 -22.92
C GLN A 157 14.48 8.77 -24.13
N LEU A 158 13.29 9.29 -23.89
CA LEU A 158 12.44 9.91 -24.89
C LEU A 158 12.83 11.39 -25.01
N ALA A 159 13.89 11.66 -25.77
CA ALA A 159 14.24 12.97 -26.25
C ALA A 159 13.91 13.08 -27.73
#